data_60bf24ac6967bcfe4dacd82a0349d9c7
#
_entry.id   60bf24ac6967bcfe4dacd82a0349d9c7
#
_cell.length_a   1.000
_cell.length_b   1.000
_cell.length_c   1.000
_cell.angle_alpha   90.00
_cell.angle_beta   90.00
_cell.angle_gamma   90.00
#
_symmetry.space_group_name_H-M   'P 1'
#
loop_
_entity.id
_entity.type
_entity.pdbx_description
1 polymer ?
#
loop_
_entity_poly.entity_id
_entity_poly.type
_entity_poly.pdbx_seq_one_letter_code
_entity_poly.pdbx_strand_id
1 'polypeptide(L)'
;RIGQKMSTMKLKSKYLFNEIPDDEKKIDKFGHEACQISLAKKWQFTVPDTVFLSGDLVKEIFEKKHIPAEILSHLKNKLLAIRPSPVIDQFKKNEPFLYIGLNDQSFDVLKHRLGVKKASEIYLRFLRMFALNVYNLDLENCDELRGLLESLKSPGVIFGESSLSKISRIKQLISLEMGSSFPRNTSDQLIEVI
;
A
#
# COMPACT_ATOMS: atom_id res chain seq x y z
N ARG A 1 -13.22 27.05 -20.73
CA ARG A 1 -13.30 27.08 -19.23
C ARG A 1 -14.43 26.21 -18.65
N ILE A 2 -15.51 25.94 -19.36
CA ILE A 2 -16.63 25.07 -18.90
C ILE A 2 -16.23 23.59 -18.92
N GLY A 3 -15.52 23.13 -19.94
CA GLY A 3 -15.06 21.76 -20.06
C GLY A 3 -14.05 21.32 -18.99
N GLN A 4 -13.17 22.24 -18.56
CA GLN A 4 -12.21 21.98 -17.45
C GLN A 4 -12.90 21.88 -16.09
N LYS A 5 -13.95 22.70 -15.83
CA LYS A 5 -14.73 22.61 -14.59
C LYS A 5 -15.55 21.32 -14.48
N MET A 6 -16.12 20.84 -15.58
CA MET A 6 -16.85 19.56 -15.60
C MET A 6 -15.92 18.36 -15.43
N SER A 7 -14.71 18.40 -16.00
CA SER A 7 -13.70 17.35 -15.82
C SER A 7 -13.23 17.26 -14.36
N THR A 8 -12.96 18.41 -13.71
CA THR A 8 -12.56 18.46 -12.29
C THR A 8 -13.69 18.03 -11.35
N MET A 9 -14.96 18.35 -11.64
CA MET A 9 -16.10 17.89 -10.85
C MET A 9 -16.32 16.37 -10.98
N LYS A 10 -16.16 15.79 -12.17
CA LYS A 10 -16.23 14.32 -12.37
C LYS A 10 -15.08 13.58 -11.65
N LEU A 11 -13.86 14.14 -11.64
CA LEU A 11 -12.75 13.56 -10.87
C LEU A 11 -13.03 13.55 -9.35
N LYS A 12 -13.51 14.67 -8.78
CA LYS A 12 -13.81 14.78 -7.33
C LYS A 12 -14.86 13.79 -6.82
N SER A 13 -15.65 13.18 -7.71
CA SER A 13 -16.60 12.13 -7.33
C SER A 13 -15.99 10.73 -7.28
N LYS A 14 -14.76 10.53 -7.77
CA LYS A 14 -14.08 9.22 -7.83
C LYS A 14 -13.19 8.94 -6.63
N TYR A 15 -12.79 9.97 -5.87
CA TYR A 15 -12.05 9.85 -4.63
C TYR A 15 -12.44 10.96 -3.64
N LEU A 16 -12.27 10.68 -2.36
CA LEU A 16 -12.63 11.57 -1.26
C LEU A 16 -11.54 11.54 -0.20
N PHE A 17 -11.34 12.68 0.46
CA PHE A 17 -10.40 12.81 1.57
C PHE A 17 -11.15 12.79 2.89
N ASN A 18 -10.79 11.86 3.75
CA ASN A 18 -11.20 11.78 5.14
C ASN A 18 -12.69 11.54 5.43
N GLU A 19 -13.61 11.74 4.50
CA GLU A 19 -15.03 11.57 4.74
C GLU A 19 -15.77 11.17 3.47
N ILE A 20 -16.74 10.25 3.59
CA ILE A 20 -17.67 9.87 2.53
C ILE A 20 -19.01 10.50 2.88
N PRO A 21 -19.61 11.33 2.01
CA PRO A 21 -20.94 11.88 2.21
C PRO A 21 -22.00 10.80 2.44
N ASP A 22 -23.04 11.13 3.17
CA ASP A 22 -24.14 10.21 3.43
C ASP A 22 -25.04 10.12 2.18
N ASP A 23 -24.76 9.13 1.36
CA ASP A 23 -25.43 8.83 0.09
C ASP A 23 -25.83 7.35 0.10
N GLU A 24 -27.03 7.04 -0.42
CA GLU A 24 -27.55 5.68 -0.50
C GLU A 24 -26.64 4.74 -1.29
N LYS A 25 -25.93 5.25 -2.30
CA LYS A 25 -25.01 4.50 -3.17
C LYS A 25 -23.56 4.47 -2.67
N LYS A 26 -23.28 4.99 -1.47
CA LYS A 26 -21.89 5.09 -0.97
C LYS A 26 -21.20 3.73 -0.85
N ILE A 27 -21.92 2.69 -0.46
CA ILE A 27 -21.38 1.33 -0.31
C ILE A 27 -21.05 0.76 -1.69
N ASP A 28 -21.95 0.91 -2.68
CA ASP A 28 -21.70 0.43 -4.04
C ASP A 28 -20.47 1.09 -4.68
N LYS A 29 -20.19 2.31 -4.24
CA LYS A 29 -19.11 3.12 -4.81
C LYS A 29 -17.77 2.93 -4.12
N PHE A 30 -17.75 2.83 -2.79
CA PHE A 30 -16.54 2.82 -1.98
C PHE A 30 -16.35 1.54 -1.16
N GLY A 31 -17.36 0.66 -1.10
CA GLY A 31 -17.37 -0.57 -0.32
C GLY A 31 -17.64 -0.36 1.17
N HIS A 32 -17.81 -1.47 1.87
CA HIS A 32 -18.21 -1.48 3.29
C HIS A 32 -17.14 -0.92 4.23
N GLU A 33 -15.90 -1.36 4.11
CA GLU A 33 -14.79 -0.93 4.98
C GLU A 33 -14.58 0.58 4.93
N ALA A 34 -14.57 1.18 3.74
CA ALA A 34 -14.43 2.61 3.56
C ALA A 34 -15.56 3.39 4.24
N CYS A 35 -16.81 2.92 4.10
CA CYS A 35 -17.95 3.53 4.73
C CYS A 35 -17.90 3.42 6.27
N GLN A 36 -17.44 2.30 6.82
CA GLN A 36 -17.25 2.12 8.27
C GLN A 36 -16.17 3.05 8.83
N ILE A 37 -15.04 3.21 8.14
CA ILE A 37 -13.97 4.15 8.53
C ILE A 37 -14.50 5.59 8.54
N SER A 38 -15.24 5.99 7.49
CA SER A 38 -15.86 7.30 7.41
C SER A 38 -16.88 7.55 8.55
N LEU A 39 -17.70 6.55 8.86
CA LEU A 39 -18.67 6.60 9.96
C LEU A 39 -17.97 6.71 11.32
N ALA A 40 -16.91 5.95 11.57
CA ALA A 40 -16.11 6.04 12.78
C ALA A 40 -15.57 7.46 12.99
N LYS A 41 -15.09 8.11 11.93
CA LYS A 41 -14.63 9.49 11.97
C LYS A 41 -15.76 10.46 12.30
N LYS A 42 -16.94 10.28 11.69
CA LYS A 42 -18.16 11.06 11.99
C LYS A 42 -18.57 10.96 13.46
N TRP A 43 -18.33 9.80 14.07
CA TRP A 43 -18.57 9.56 15.50
C TRP A 43 -17.40 10.00 16.39
N GLN A 44 -16.47 10.78 15.85
CA GLN A 44 -15.32 11.35 16.56
C GLN A 44 -14.31 10.32 17.09
N PHE A 45 -14.32 9.09 16.56
CA PHE A 45 -13.21 8.16 16.81
C PHE A 45 -11.95 8.65 16.12
N THR A 46 -10.80 8.41 16.76
CA THR A 46 -9.49 8.69 16.16
C THR A 46 -9.24 7.72 15.03
N VAL A 47 -9.27 8.19 13.79
CA VAL A 47 -8.93 7.44 12.59
C VAL A 47 -7.76 8.11 11.87
N PRO A 48 -6.89 7.35 11.19
CA PRO A 48 -5.83 7.93 10.38
C PRO A 48 -6.38 8.82 9.25
N ASP A 49 -5.54 9.76 8.78
CA ASP A 49 -5.81 10.51 7.55
C ASP A 49 -5.98 9.52 6.38
N THR A 50 -7.11 9.59 5.69
CA THR A 50 -7.55 8.54 4.77
C THR A 50 -7.99 9.12 3.42
N VAL A 51 -7.61 8.45 2.34
CA VAL A 51 -8.13 8.70 0.99
C VAL A 51 -9.00 7.51 0.58
N PHE A 52 -10.25 7.77 0.25
CA PHE A 52 -11.19 6.78 -0.26
C PHE A 52 -11.19 6.81 -1.77
N LEU A 53 -10.94 5.67 -2.41
CA LEU A 53 -10.98 5.50 -3.86
C LEU A 53 -12.26 4.75 -4.24
N SER A 54 -12.98 5.25 -5.24
CA SER A 54 -14.13 4.50 -5.80
C SER A 54 -13.65 3.32 -6.63
N GLY A 55 -14.49 2.29 -6.75
CA GLY A 55 -14.21 1.14 -7.60
C GLY A 55 -13.90 1.52 -9.06
N ASP A 56 -14.60 2.53 -9.61
CA ASP A 56 -14.32 3.05 -10.96
C ASP A 56 -12.91 3.64 -11.08
N LEU A 57 -12.45 4.36 -10.03
CA LEU A 57 -11.09 4.92 -10.06
C LEU A 57 -10.04 3.82 -9.91
N VAL A 58 -10.27 2.83 -9.04
CA VAL A 58 -9.40 1.67 -8.88
C VAL A 58 -9.22 0.96 -10.23
N LYS A 59 -10.33 0.70 -10.94
CA LYS A 59 -10.29 0.12 -12.29
C LYS A 59 -9.52 1.00 -13.27
N GLU A 60 -9.75 2.30 -13.26
CA GLU A 60 -9.04 3.25 -14.14
C GLU A 60 -7.53 3.27 -13.85
N ILE A 61 -7.11 3.24 -12.57
CA ILE A 61 -5.70 3.16 -12.19
C ILE A 61 -5.09 1.85 -12.67
N PHE A 62 -5.80 0.74 -12.50
CA PHE A 62 -5.34 -0.57 -12.96
C PHE A 62 -5.12 -0.59 -14.48
N GLU A 63 -6.05 -0.05 -15.26
CA GLU A 63 -5.99 -0.04 -16.73
C GLU A 63 -4.93 0.94 -17.27
N LYS A 64 -4.85 2.14 -16.69
CA LYS A 64 -3.99 3.22 -17.18
C LYS A 64 -2.61 3.28 -16.53
N LYS A 65 -2.41 2.53 -15.45
CA LYS A 65 -1.20 2.58 -14.61
C LYS A 65 -0.83 4.01 -14.20
N HIS A 66 -1.86 4.80 -13.87
CA HIS A 66 -1.71 6.21 -13.53
C HIS A 66 -2.60 6.61 -12.34
N ILE A 67 -1.98 7.26 -11.34
CA ILE A 67 -2.66 7.78 -10.16
C ILE A 67 -2.80 9.30 -10.29
N PRO A 68 -3.99 9.88 -10.01
CA PRO A 68 -4.18 11.33 -10.05
C PRO A 68 -3.17 12.09 -9.18
N ALA A 69 -2.56 13.14 -9.73
CA ALA A 69 -1.51 13.91 -9.06
C ALA A 69 -1.97 14.51 -7.71
N GLU A 70 -3.25 14.85 -7.56
CA GLU A 70 -3.83 15.36 -6.31
C GLU A 70 -3.76 14.31 -5.21
N ILE A 71 -4.04 13.03 -5.51
CA ILE A 71 -3.90 11.92 -4.57
C ILE A 71 -2.43 11.74 -4.18
N LEU A 72 -1.53 11.68 -5.17
CA LEU A 72 -0.10 11.52 -4.91
C LEU A 72 0.47 12.67 -4.06
N SER A 73 0.04 13.91 -4.30
CA SER A 73 0.48 15.06 -3.49
C SER A 73 0.02 14.96 -2.04
N HIS A 74 -1.21 14.47 -1.80
CA HIS A 74 -1.75 14.25 -0.45
C HIS A 74 -1.02 13.12 0.30
N LEU A 75 -0.57 12.09 -0.43
CA LEU A 75 0.11 10.92 0.13
C LEU A 75 1.63 11.06 0.23
N LYS A 76 2.18 12.16 -0.30
CA LYS A 76 3.63 12.39 -0.35
C LYS A 76 4.27 12.31 1.05
N ASN A 77 5.41 11.62 1.13
CA ASN A 77 6.21 11.44 2.35
C ASN A 77 5.47 10.73 3.51
N LYS A 78 4.41 10.00 3.21
CA LYS A 78 3.67 9.18 4.19
C LYS A 78 3.95 7.69 3.94
N LEU A 79 3.97 6.91 5.01
CA LEU A 79 3.84 5.44 4.91
C LEU A 79 2.36 5.09 4.99
N LEU A 80 1.90 4.32 4.02
CA LEU A 80 0.48 4.05 3.82
C LEU A 80 0.10 2.62 4.20
N ALA A 81 -1.15 2.45 4.60
CA ALA A 81 -1.82 1.16 4.65
C ALA A 81 -2.94 1.18 3.60
N ILE A 82 -2.88 0.26 2.64
CA ILE A 82 -3.93 0.08 1.63
C ILE A 82 -4.87 -1.00 2.14
N ARG A 83 -6.15 -0.68 2.21
CA ARG A 83 -7.19 -1.61 2.65
C ARG A 83 -8.19 -1.83 1.52
N PRO A 84 -8.36 -3.08 1.07
CA PRO A 84 -9.46 -3.43 0.18
C PRO A 84 -10.79 -3.11 0.86
N SER A 85 -11.73 -2.58 0.10
CA SER A 85 -13.07 -2.25 0.59
C SER A 85 -14.12 -2.84 -0.36
N PRO A 86 -14.35 -4.17 -0.30
CA PRO A 86 -15.28 -4.83 -1.20
C PRO A 86 -16.72 -4.38 -0.94
N VAL A 87 -17.52 -4.35 -1.99
CA VAL A 87 -18.96 -4.09 -1.93
C VAL A 87 -19.70 -5.28 -1.29
N ILE A 88 -19.21 -6.51 -1.55
CA ILE A 88 -19.79 -7.75 -1.04
C ILE A 88 -18.96 -8.26 0.15
N ASP A 89 -19.60 -8.43 1.28
CA ASP A 89 -19.00 -8.75 2.59
C ASP A 89 -18.23 -10.12 2.62
N GLN A 90 -18.58 -11.04 1.72
CA GLN A 90 -17.94 -12.37 1.64
C GLN A 90 -16.45 -12.32 1.24
N PHE A 91 -15.97 -11.19 0.69
CA PHE A 91 -14.57 -11.00 0.29
C PHE A 91 -13.71 -10.31 1.36
N LYS A 92 -14.14 -10.30 2.63
CA LYS A 92 -13.45 -9.64 3.77
C LYS A 92 -12.06 -10.17 4.13
N LYS A 93 -11.54 -11.21 3.46
CA LYS A 93 -10.29 -11.87 3.85
C LYS A 93 -9.00 -11.23 3.31
N ASN A 94 -9.11 -10.10 2.61
CA ASN A 94 -7.91 -9.47 2.08
C ASN A 94 -7.19 -8.68 3.17
N GLU A 95 -6.00 -9.16 3.53
CA GLU A 95 -5.11 -8.47 4.46
C GLU A 95 -4.72 -7.09 3.90
N PRO A 96 -4.56 -6.07 4.76
CA PRO A 96 -4.10 -4.77 4.32
C PRO A 96 -2.66 -4.84 3.81
N PHE A 97 -2.36 -4.10 2.74
CA PHE A 97 -1.00 -3.88 2.30
C PHE A 97 -0.38 -2.75 3.13
N LEU A 98 0.65 -3.06 3.89
CA LEU A 98 1.25 -2.14 4.86
C LEU A 98 2.55 -1.53 4.36
N TYR A 99 2.87 -0.35 4.86
CA TYR A 99 4.14 0.35 4.64
C TYR A 99 4.41 0.76 3.18
N ILE A 100 3.36 0.93 2.37
CA ILE A 100 3.50 1.49 1.01
C ILE A 100 4.10 2.89 1.11
N GLY A 101 5.08 3.19 0.25
CA GLY A 101 5.92 4.39 0.34
C GLY A 101 7.27 4.13 1.03
N LEU A 102 7.50 2.90 1.51
CA LEU A 102 8.78 2.54 2.10
C LEU A 102 9.83 2.38 0.99
N ASN A 103 10.87 3.19 1.09
CA ASN A 103 12.03 3.21 0.20
C ASN A 103 13.28 3.56 1.00
N ASP A 104 14.43 3.72 0.35
CA ASP A 104 15.68 3.96 1.05
C ASP A 104 15.67 5.29 1.83
N GLN A 105 15.02 6.34 1.30
CA GLN A 105 14.90 7.63 2.00
C GLN A 105 13.97 7.55 3.22
N SER A 106 12.77 6.96 3.08
CA SER A 106 11.84 6.80 4.20
C SER A 106 12.37 5.80 5.23
N PHE A 107 13.20 4.84 4.81
CA PHE A 107 13.90 3.92 5.72
C PHE A 107 14.92 4.66 6.59
N ASP A 108 15.67 5.62 6.03
CA ASP A 108 16.58 6.45 6.82
C ASP A 108 15.82 7.23 7.91
N VAL A 109 14.68 7.80 7.59
CA VAL A 109 13.81 8.45 8.57
C VAL A 109 13.35 7.48 9.65
N LEU A 110 12.96 6.25 9.28
CA LEU A 110 12.56 5.23 10.25
C LEU A 110 13.72 4.83 11.17
N LYS A 111 14.94 4.68 10.64
CA LYS A 111 16.13 4.37 11.45
C LYS A 111 16.37 5.41 12.53
N HIS A 112 16.25 6.68 12.18
CA HIS A 112 16.41 7.76 13.16
C HIS A 112 15.32 7.77 14.25
N ARG A 113 14.08 7.40 13.90
CA ARG A 113 12.94 7.42 14.83
C ARG A 113 12.83 6.17 15.70
N LEU A 114 13.10 5.00 15.15
CA LEU A 114 12.80 3.70 15.77
C LEU A 114 14.03 2.85 16.06
N GLY A 115 15.21 3.29 15.62
CA GLY A 115 16.44 2.52 15.62
C GLY A 115 16.53 1.54 14.45
N VAL A 116 17.77 1.15 14.10
CA VAL A 116 18.09 0.29 12.95
C VAL A 116 17.35 -1.03 13.00
N LYS A 117 17.31 -1.68 14.16
CA LYS A 117 16.67 -2.98 14.34
C LYS A 117 15.20 -2.94 13.92
N LYS A 118 14.40 -2.04 14.51
CA LYS A 118 12.97 -1.96 14.27
C LYS A 118 12.63 -1.48 12.87
N ALA A 119 13.40 -0.53 12.34
CA ALA A 119 13.25 -0.08 10.95
C ALA A 119 13.50 -1.22 9.96
N SER A 120 14.54 -2.04 10.18
CA SER A 120 14.84 -3.20 9.34
C SER A 120 13.75 -4.27 9.40
N GLU A 121 13.17 -4.55 10.58
CA GLU A 121 12.03 -5.45 10.72
C GLU A 121 10.83 -4.99 9.87
N ILE A 122 10.52 -3.69 9.92
CA ILE A 122 9.44 -3.09 9.10
C ILE A 122 9.73 -3.27 7.62
N TYR A 123 10.96 -2.98 7.18
CA TYR A 123 11.32 -3.11 5.77
C TYR A 123 11.24 -4.55 5.27
N LEU A 124 11.73 -5.49 6.05
CA LEU A 124 11.67 -6.91 5.70
C LEU A 124 10.23 -7.43 5.62
N ARG A 125 9.34 -7.00 6.54
CA ARG A 125 7.91 -7.31 6.47
C ARG A 125 7.25 -6.73 5.23
N PHE A 126 7.60 -5.51 4.85
CA PHE A 126 7.15 -4.86 3.63
C PHE A 126 7.57 -5.65 2.38
N LEU A 127 8.86 -6.03 2.28
CA LEU A 127 9.35 -6.83 1.15
C LEU A 127 8.68 -8.19 1.07
N ARG A 128 8.46 -8.85 2.22
CA ARG A 128 7.73 -10.11 2.27
C ARG A 128 6.31 -9.96 1.77
N MET A 129 5.60 -8.91 2.19
CA MET A 129 4.24 -8.64 1.71
C MET A 129 4.23 -8.45 0.18
N PHE A 130 5.17 -7.68 -0.37
CA PHE A 130 5.27 -7.53 -1.83
C PHE A 130 5.53 -8.85 -2.54
N ALA A 131 6.49 -9.64 -2.09
CA ALA A 131 6.81 -10.94 -2.70
C ALA A 131 5.59 -11.87 -2.72
N LEU A 132 4.87 -11.99 -1.60
CA LEU A 132 3.82 -12.99 -1.43
C LEU A 132 2.43 -12.50 -1.86
N ASN A 133 2.06 -11.27 -1.49
CA ASN A 133 0.67 -10.80 -1.63
C ASN A 133 0.47 -9.90 -2.86
N VAL A 134 1.53 -9.21 -3.33
CA VAL A 134 1.44 -8.35 -4.53
C VAL A 134 1.85 -9.15 -5.76
N TYR A 135 3.04 -9.75 -5.71
CA TYR A 135 3.58 -10.46 -6.87
C TYR A 135 3.23 -11.95 -6.91
N ASN A 136 2.64 -12.48 -5.84
CA ASN A 136 2.27 -13.90 -5.72
C ASN A 136 3.41 -14.83 -6.18
N LEU A 137 4.65 -14.53 -5.73
CA LEU A 137 5.82 -15.27 -6.17
C LEU A 137 5.75 -16.71 -5.70
N ASP A 138 6.06 -17.62 -6.62
CA ASP A 138 6.21 -19.03 -6.32
C ASP A 138 7.57 -19.27 -5.63
N LEU A 139 7.53 -19.45 -4.31
CA LEU A 139 8.74 -19.68 -3.52
C LEU A 139 9.29 -21.10 -3.65
N GLU A 140 8.56 -22.04 -4.29
CA GLU A 140 9.04 -23.41 -4.50
C GLU A 140 10.24 -23.44 -5.45
N ASN A 141 10.28 -22.48 -6.38
CA ASN A 141 11.32 -22.37 -7.39
C ASN A 141 12.48 -21.43 -7.01
N CYS A 142 12.39 -20.75 -5.86
CA CYS A 142 13.44 -19.83 -5.38
C CYS A 142 13.82 -20.10 -3.92
N ASP A 143 14.66 -21.14 -3.71
CA ASP A 143 15.07 -21.59 -2.37
C ASP A 143 15.72 -20.49 -1.54
N GLU A 144 16.55 -19.65 -2.15
CA GLU A 144 17.23 -18.55 -1.45
C GLU A 144 16.22 -17.50 -0.96
N LEU A 145 15.28 -17.07 -1.81
CA LEU A 145 14.24 -16.10 -1.42
C LEU A 145 13.34 -16.68 -0.35
N ARG A 146 12.93 -17.95 -0.51
CA ARG A 146 12.15 -18.69 0.50
C ARG A 146 12.87 -18.71 1.83
N GLY A 147 14.12 -19.16 1.88
CA GLY A 147 14.92 -19.22 3.11
C GLY A 147 15.07 -17.87 3.81
N LEU A 148 15.32 -16.79 3.04
CA LEU A 148 15.38 -15.44 3.58
C LEU A 148 14.04 -14.99 4.15
N LEU A 149 12.91 -15.19 3.45
CA LEU A 149 11.59 -14.79 3.89
C LEU A 149 11.08 -15.63 5.08
N GLU A 150 11.43 -16.92 5.16
CA GLU A 150 11.11 -17.78 6.29
C GLU A 150 11.90 -17.41 7.53
N SER A 151 13.17 -17.02 7.39
CA SER A 151 13.98 -16.53 8.50
C SER A 151 13.35 -15.35 9.23
N LEU A 152 12.45 -14.60 8.56
CA LEU A 152 11.74 -13.46 9.14
C LEU A 152 10.54 -13.86 10.03
N LYS A 153 10.10 -15.13 9.97
CA LYS A 153 9.02 -15.63 10.82
C LYS A 153 9.48 -15.96 12.24
N SER A 154 10.78 -16.20 12.42
CA SER A 154 11.32 -16.66 13.71
C SER A 154 11.41 -15.50 14.70
N PRO A 155 10.80 -15.61 15.91
CA PRO A 155 11.03 -14.66 16.97
C PRO A 155 12.51 -14.75 17.41
N GLY A 156 13.23 -13.65 17.35
CA GLY A 156 14.63 -13.59 17.79
C GLY A 156 15.69 -13.49 16.71
N VAL A 157 15.30 -13.33 15.45
CA VAL A 157 16.26 -12.97 14.38
C VAL A 157 16.97 -11.69 14.80
N ILE A 158 18.29 -11.79 15.07
CA ILE A 158 19.12 -10.64 15.44
C ILE A 158 19.27 -9.76 14.20
N PHE A 159 18.55 -8.64 14.20
CA PHE A 159 18.69 -7.60 13.19
C PHE A 159 19.89 -6.73 13.57
N GLY A 160 20.96 -6.81 12.80
CA GLY A 160 22.16 -6.01 12.90
C GLY A 160 22.56 -5.44 11.55
N GLU A 161 23.84 -5.12 11.34
CA GLU A 161 24.36 -4.68 10.04
C GLU A 161 24.05 -5.66 8.90
N SER A 162 23.92 -6.97 9.22
CA SER A 162 23.46 -7.99 8.26
C SER A 162 22.04 -7.78 7.72
N SER A 163 21.21 -6.94 8.37
CA SER A 163 19.84 -6.68 7.90
C SER A 163 19.79 -5.86 6.61
N LEU A 164 20.73 -4.92 6.44
CA LEU A 164 20.80 -4.10 5.22
C LEU A 164 21.19 -4.95 4.02
N SER A 165 22.12 -5.89 4.19
CA SER A 165 22.52 -6.81 3.14
C SER A 165 21.35 -7.74 2.76
N LYS A 166 20.57 -8.22 3.74
CA LYS A 166 19.35 -9.02 3.50
C LYS A 166 18.28 -8.25 2.74
N ILE A 167 18.02 -6.99 3.14
CA ILE A 167 17.07 -6.11 2.43
C ILE A 167 17.47 -5.96 0.97
N SER A 168 18.74 -5.66 0.70
CA SER A 168 19.25 -5.52 -0.68
C SER A 168 19.15 -6.83 -1.45
N ARG A 169 19.48 -7.96 -0.82
CA ARG A 169 19.41 -9.27 -1.47
C ARG A 169 17.98 -9.69 -1.78
N ILE A 170 17.04 -9.48 -0.85
CA ILE A 170 15.61 -9.78 -1.10
C ILE A 170 15.07 -8.92 -2.24
N LYS A 171 15.36 -7.61 -2.29
CA LYS A 171 14.99 -6.75 -3.41
C LYS A 171 15.52 -7.27 -4.75
N GLN A 172 16.79 -7.68 -4.76
CA GLN A 172 17.42 -8.24 -5.96
C GLN A 172 16.72 -9.52 -6.41
N LEU A 173 16.45 -10.46 -5.51
CA LEU A 173 15.78 -11.72 -5.82
C LEU A 173 14.36 -11.48 -6.34
N ILE A 174 13.58 -10.62 -5.68
CA ILE A 174 12.25 -10.24 -6.16
C ILE A 174 12.33 -9.65 -7.58
N SER A 175 13.31 -8.77 -7.83
CA SER A 175 13.49 -8.16 -9.15
C SER A 175 13.86 -9.17 -10.23
N LEU A 176 14.64 -10.19 -9.89
CA LEU A 176 14.99 -11.28 -10.80
C LEU A 176 13.78 -12.14 -11.14
N GLU A 177 13.00 -12.54 -10.15
CA GLU A 177 11.77 -13.33 -10.35
C GLU A 177 10.72 -12.57 -11.18
N MET A 178 10.60 -11.26 -10.97
CA MET A 178 9.66 -10.41 -11.70
C MET A 178 10.15 -10.01 -13.10
N GLY A 179 11.42 -10.17 -13.40
CA GLY A 179 12.02 -9.64 -14.62
C GLY A 179 12.01 -8.09 -14.72
N SER A 180 11.80 -7.41 -13.60
CA SER A 180 11.71 -5.95 -13.51
C SER A 180 12.29 -5.43 -12.20
N SER A 181 12.66 -4.13 -12.16
CA SER A 181 13.18 -3.54 -10.93
C SER A 181 12.09 -3.40 -9.87
N PHE A 182 12.43 -3.67 -8.60
CA PHE A 182 11.52 -3.43 -7.47
C PHE A 182 11.08 -1.95 -7.42
N PRO A 183 9.78 -1.63 -7.22
CA PRO A 183 9.25 -0.27 -7.26
C PRO A 183 9.85 0.60 -6.15
N ARG A 184 10.45 1.73 -6.53
CA ARG A 184 11.26 2.59 -5.63
C ARG A 184 10.50 3.76 -5.03
N ASN A 185 9.38 4.14 -5.62
CA ASN A 185 8.59 5.29 -5.14
C ASN A 185 7.16 4.89 -4.81
N THR A 186 6.47 5.75 -4.07
CA THR A 186 5.10 5.50 -3.60
C THR A 186 4.11 5.29 -4.74
N SER A 187 4.27 6.01 -5.86
CA SER A 187 3.37 5.89 -7.02
C SER A 187 3.46 4.51 -7.65
N ASP A 188 4.69 4.04 -7.92
CA ASP A 188 4.91 2.74 -8.53
C ASP A 188 4.42 1.61 -7.60
N GLN A 189 4.71 1.72 -6.30
CA GLN A 189 4.21 0.75 -5.31
C GLN A 189 2.68 0.72 -5.21
N LEU A 190 2.02 1.89 -5.29
CA LEU A 190 0.56 1.96 -5.31
C LEU A 190 -0.04 1.33 -6.58
N ILE A 191 0.58 1.52 -7.73
CA ILE A 191 0.15 0.93 -9.00
C ILE A 191 0.25 -0.61 -8.97
N GLU A 192 1.27 -1.14 -8.31
CA GLU A 192 1.43 -2.59 -8.16
C GLU A 192 0.40 -3.21 -7.20
N VAL A 193 -0.07 -2.46 -6.21
CA VAL A 193 -1.01 -2.95 -5.19
C VAL A 193 -2.48 -2.78 -5.62
N ILE A 194 -2.77 -1.80 -6.46
CA ILE A 194 -4.11 -1.52 -6.99
C ILE A 194 -4.38 -2.33 -8.27
#